data_132a51674571f188780524d2c9b53cd2
#
_entry.id   132a51674571f188780524d2c9b53cd2
#
_cell.length_a   1.000
_cell.length_b   1.000
_cell.length_c   1.000
_cell.angle_alpha   90.00
_cell.angle_beta   90.00
_cell.angle_gamma   90.00
#
_symmetry.space_group_name_H-M   'P 1'
#
loop_
_entity.id
_entity.type
_entity.pdbx_description
1 polymer ?
#
loop_
_entity_poly.entity_id
_entity_poly.type
_entity_poly.pdbx_seq_one_letter_code
_entity_poly.pdbx_strand_id
1 'polypeptide(L)'
;MSTETIALGLPPVPRERRSRAEVEAAAPVTGEKKVLLATPRGYCAGVDRAVIAVEKALEHYGAPVYVRKQIVHNRHVVETLEKQGAIFVDEVDEVPEGSVTVFSAHGVSPAVVSAAGERSLNTIDATCPLVNK
;
A
#
# COMPACT_ATOMS: atom_id res chain seq x y z
N MET A 1 14.50 -2.91 -33.36
CA MET A 1 14.05 -1.57 -32.95
C MET A 1 14.85 -1.16 -31.75
N SER A 2 15.76 -0.21 -31.93
CA SER A 2 16.59 0.28 -30.84
C SER A 2 15.76 1.25 -30.00
N THR A 3 15.53 0.92 -28.75
CA THR A 3 14.97 1.86 -27.76
C THR A 3 16.09 2.86 -27.42
N GLU A 4 16.06 4.02 -28.03
CA GLU A 4 16.88 5.14 -27.60
C GLU A 4 16.42 5.56 -26.20
N THR A 5 17.23 5.18 -25.21
CA THR A 5 17.13 5.74 -23.87
C THR A 5 17.59 7.19 -23.97
N ILE A 6 16.66 8.13 -23.97
CA ILE A 6 16.96 9.56 -23.84
C ILE A 6 17.64 9.73 -22.48
N ALA A 7 18.94 9.83 -22.47
CA ALA A 7 19.71 10.22 -21.30
C ALA A 7 19.36 11.68 -21.00
N LEU A 8 18.35 11.88 -20.14
CA LEU A 8 18.13 13.15 -19.44
C LEU A 8 19.42 13.43 -18.69
N GLY A 9 20.20 14.42 -19.07
CA GLY A 9 21.49 14.77 -18.47
C GLY A 9 21.45 15.11 -16.97
N LEU A 10 20.81 14.25 -16.20
CA LEU A 10 20.76 14.31 -14.74
C LEU A 10 22.09 13.77 -14.19
N PRO A 11 22.65 14.43 -13.20
CA PRO A 11 23.83 13.90 -12.51
C PRO A 11 23.54 12.51 -11.97
N PRO A 12 24.53 11.60 -11.94
CA PRO A 12 24.34 10.26 -11.40
C PRO A 12 23.85 10.35 -9.95
N VAL A 13 22.77 9.66 -9.66
CA VAL A 13 22.24 9.56 -8.29
C VAL A 13 23.28 8.80 -7.46
N PRO A 14 23.81 9.36 -6.38
CA PRO A 14 24.75 8.66 -5.51
C PRO A 14 24.10 7.35 -5.03
N ARG A 15 24.78 6.23 -5.22
CA ARG A 15 24.30 4.91 -4.77
C ARG A 15 24.35 4.74 -3.25
N GLU A 16 25.11 5.58 -2.56
CA GLU A 16 25.19 5.57 -1.10
C GLU A 16 24.13 6.48 -0.51
N ARG A 17 23.33 5.91 0.38
CA ARG A 17 22.38 6.69 1.18
C ARG A 17 23.17 7.51 2.17
N ARG A 18 23.09 8.82 2.07
CA ARG A 18 23.61 9.72 3.08
C ARG A 18 22.99 9.42 4.43
N SER A 19 23.80 9.42 5.48
CA SER A 19 23.28 9.31 6.83
C SER A 19 22.43 10.54 7.18
N ARG A 20 21.55 10.42 8.16
CA ARG A 20 20.74 11.55 8.64
C ARG A 20 21.61 12.73 9.08
N ALA A 21 22.73 12.46 9.74
CA ALA A 21 23.68 13.48 10.17
C ALA A 21 24.31 14.24 9.00
N GLU A 22 24.64 13.55 7.90
CA GLU A 22 25.19 14.18 6.69
C GLU A 22 24.14 15.02 5.95
N VAL A 23 22.88 14.63 6.02
CA VAL A 23 21.77 15.42 5.45
C VAL A 23 21.49 16.66 6.29
N GLU A 24 21.53 16.54 7.61
CA GLU A 24 21.33 17.65 8.55
C GLU A 24 22.48 18.65 8.57
N ALA A 25 23.73 18.18 8.35
CA ALA A 25 24.92 19.01 8.24
C ALA A 25 25.13 19.66 6.86
N ALA A 26 24.34 19.26 5.86
CA ALA A 26 24.41 19.86 4.53
C ALA A 26 24.02 21.34 4.58
N ALA A 27 24.84 22.20 3.99
CA ALA A 27 24.55 23.62 3.90
C ALA A 27 23.14 23.84 3.27
N PRO A 28 22.38 24.83 3.76
CA PRO A 28 21.06 25.12 3.19
C PRO A 28 21.20 25.42 1.70
N VAL A 29 20.38 24.75 0.88
CA VAL A 29 20.32 24.99 -0.55
C VAL A 29 19.79 26.41 -0.76
N THR A 30 20.68 27.33 -1.15
CA THR A 30 20.31 28.69 -1.51
C THR A 30 19.96 28.74 -3.00
N GLY A 31 18.87 29.39 -3.33
CA GLY A 31 18.38 29.58 -4.69
C GLY A 31 17.00 29.00 -4.94
N GLU A 32 16.53 29.12 -6.18
CA GLU A 32 15.23 28.61 -6.60
C GLU A 32 15.21 27.08 -6.55
N LYS A 33 14.29 26.52 -5.76
CA LYS A 33 14.10 25.06 -5.66
C LYS A 33 13.10 24.62 -6.72
N LYS A 34 13.46 23.62 -7.52
CA LYS A 34 12.58 23.01 -8.53
C LYS A 34 12.17 21.62 -8.09
N VAL A 35 10.88 21.33 -8.18
CA VAL A 35 10.35 19.98 -8.01
C VAL A 35 10.08 19.41 -9.38
N LEU A 36 10.74 18.30 -9.70
CA LEU A 36 10.51 17.56 -10.94
C LEU A 36 9.50 16.44 -10.68
N LEU A 37 8.38 16.48 -11.41
CA LEU A 37 7.36 15.43 -11.34
C LEU A 37 7.58 14.43 -12.46
N ALA A 38 7.74 13.16 -12.10
CA ALA A 38 7.80 12.09 -13.08
C ALA A 38 6.45 11.92 -13.81
N THR A 39 6.51 11.54 -15.07
CA THR A 39 5.34 11.23 -15.89
C THR A 39 5.65 10.00 -16.75
N PRO A 40 4.79 8.96 -16.74
CA PRO A 40 3.57 8.82 -15.93
C PRO A 40 3.87 8.59 -14.44
N ARG A 41 2.91 8.94 -13.59
CA ARG A 41 3.01 8.75 -12.14
C ARG A 41 1.67 8.29 -11.56
N GLY A 42 1.71 7.66 -10.39
CA GLY A 42 0.53 7.15 -9.71
C GLY A 42 0.90 5.94 -8.85
N TYR A 43 -0.10 5.23 -8.39
CA TYR A 43 0.08 3.95 -7.73
C TYR A 43 0.41 2.85 -8.75
N CYS A 44 1.10 1.81 -8.31
CA CYS A 44 1.22 0.60 -9.12
C CYS A 44 -0.13 -0.14 -9.17
N ALA A 45 -0.31 -1.00 -10.16
CA ALA A 45 -1.55 -1.76 -10.33
C ALA A 45 -1.91 -2.62 -9.10
N GLY A 46 -0.90 -3.10 -8.35
CA GLY A 46 -1.12 -3.86 -7.12
C GLY A 46 -1.72 -3.01 -6.00
N VAL A 47 -1.26 -1.78 -5.84
CA VAL A 47 -1.82 -0.82 -4.87
C VAL A 47 -3.22 -0.40 -5.26
N ASP A 48 -3.44 0.00 -6.53
CA ASP A 48 -4.78 0.36 -7.03
C ASP A 48 -5.78 -0.76 -6.79
N ARG A 49 -5.42 -1.99 -7.14
CA ARG A 49 -6.27 -3.16 -6.94
C ARG A 49 -6.64 -3.37 -5.47
N ALA A 50 -5.67 -3.23 -4.56
CA ALA A 50 -5.90 -3.43 -3.14
C ALA A 50 -6.85 -2.36 -2.56
N VAL A 51 -6.67 -1.11 -2.93
CA VAL A 51 -7.57 0.00 -2.52
C VAL A 51 -8.98 -0.23 -3.06
N ILE A 52 -9.10 -0.51 -4.35
CA ILE A 52 -10.39 -0.80 -5.00
C ILE A 52 -11.10 -1.99 -4.36
N ALA A 53 -10.37 -3.02 -3.91
CA ALA A 53 -10.95 -4.17 -3.24
C ALA A 53 -11.65 -3.78 -1.94
N VAL A 54 -11.05 -2.89 -1.14
CA VAL A 54 -11.67 -2.39 0.11
C VAL A 54 -12.87 -1.48 -0.19
N GLU A 55 -12.73 -0.57 -1.16
CA GLU A 55 -13.82 0.33 -1.56
C GLU A 55 -15.03 -0.46 -2.07
N LYS A 56 -14.82 -1.44 -2.93
CA LYS A 56 -15.90 -2.31 -3.43
C LYS A 56 -16.50 -3.20 -2.33
N ALA A 57 -15.70 -3.65 -1.38
CA ALA A 57 -16.22 -4.39 -0.23
C ALA A 57 -17.15 -3.51 0.62
N LEU A 58 -16.76 -2.26 0.87
CA LEU A 58 -17.59 -1.28 1.58
C LEU A 58 -18.88 -0.95 0.81
N GLU A 59 -18.80 -0.82 -0.51
CA GLU A 59 -19.97 -0.57 -1.36
C GLU A 59 -20.94 -1.76 -1.37
N HIS A 60 -20.41 -2.98 -1.45
CA HIS A 60 -21.22 -4.19 -1.60
C HIS A 60 -21.82 -4.72 -0.28
N TYR A 61 -21.02 -4.73 0.77
CA TYR A 61 -21.39 -5.30 2.08
C TYR A 61 -21.81 -4.24 3.10
N GLY A 62 -21.47 -2.98 2.86
CA GLY A 62 -21.62 -1.90 3.83
C GLY A 62 -20.53 -1.92 4.89
N ALA A 63 -20.45 -0.82 5.65
CA ALA A 63 -19.55 -0.73 6.79
C ALA A 63 -20.10 -1.54 8.00
N PRO A 64 -19.23 -2.15 8.81
CA PRO A 64 -17.79 -2.14 8.75
C PRO A 64 -17.21 -3.23 7.83
N VAL A 65 -16.09 -2.93 7.17
CA VAL A 65 -15.23 -3.91 6.52
C VAL A 65 -13.90 -3.92 7.25
N TYR A 66 -13.45 -5.09 7.68
CA TYR A 66 -12.21 -5.25 8.40
C TYR A 66 -11.04 -5.46 7.44
N VAL A 67 -9.91 -4.84 7.69
CA VAL A 67 -8.71 -4.96 6.87
C VAL A 67 -7.56 -5.39 7.76
N ARG A 68 -7.00 -6.58 7.49
CA ARG A 68 -5.86 -7.07 8.26
C ARG A 68 -4.59 -6.34 7.85
N LYS A 69 -3.90 -5.75 8.83
CA LYS A 69 -2.75 -4.87 8.63
C LYS A 69 -3.13 -3.63 7.79
N GLN A 70 -2.15 -2.84 7.41
CA GLN A 70 -2.39 -1.77 6.44
C GLN A 70 -2.59 -2.37 5.05
N ILE A 71 -3.64 -1.95 4.35
CA ILE A 71 -3.89 -2.43 2.98
C ILE A 71 -2.70 -2.14 2.06
N VAL A 72 -2.11 -0.98 2.25
CA VAL A 72 -0.87 -0.51 1.64
C VAL A 72 -0.13 0.39 2.63
N HIS A 73 1.17 0.52 2.51
CA HIS A 73 1.97 1.40 3.39
C HIS A 73 1.85 2.87 2.98
N ASN A 74 0.64 3.40 3.06
CA ASN A 74 0.34 4.80 2.77
C ASN A 74 -0.71 5.32 3.76
N ARG A 75 -0.28 6.15 4.70
CA ARG A 75 -1.13 6.69 5.76
C ARG A 75 -2.36 7.42 5.22
N HIS A 76 -2.21 8.21 4.17
CA HIS A 76 -3.33 8.95 3.57
C HIS A 76 -4.41 8.01 3.02
N VAL A 77 -4.00 6.91 2.39
CA VAL A 77 -4.93 5.88 1.89
C VAL A 77 -5.67 5.21 3.05
N VAL A 78 -4.93 4.81 4.10
CA VAL A 78 -5.51 4.20 5.30
C VAL A 78 -6.55 5.11 5.93
N GLU A 79 -6.20 6.37 6.22
CA GLU A 79 -7.10 7.36 6.82
C GLU A 79 -8.35 7.64 5.94
N THR A 80 -8.20 7.59 4.62
CA THR A 80 -9.32 7.78 3.70
C THR A 80 -10.29 6.61 3.77
N LEU A 81 -9.80 5.38 3.79
CA LEU A 81 -10.64 4.19 3.90
C LEU A 81 -11.30 4.06 5.28
N GLU A 82 -10.60 4.45 6.36
CA GLU A 82 -11.19 4.53 7.71
C GLU A 82 -12.40 5.47 7.77
N LYS A 83 -12.32 6.62 7.12
CA LYS A 83 -13.46 7.56 7.01
C LYS A 83 -14.64 6.98 6.23
N GLN A 84 -14.39 6.04 5.34
CA GLN A 84 -15.43 5.33 4.58
C GLN A 84 -16.03 4.14 5.35
N GLY A 85 -15.45 3.76 6.49
CA GLY A 85 -15.95 2.69 7.34
C GLY A 85 -15.11 1.41 7.35
N ALA A 86 -13.88 1.46 6.84
CA ALA A 86 -12.92 0.38 7.01
C ALA A 86 -12.34 0.40 8.43
N ILE A 87 -12.15 -0.78 9.02
CA ILE A 87 -11.53 -0.96 10.33
C ILE A 87 -10.27 -1.77 10.14
N PHE A 88 -9.12 -1.17 10.44
CA PHE A 88 -7.84 -1.84 10.35
C PHE A 88 -7.53 -2.58 11.65
N VAL A 89 -7.19 -3.85 11.54
CA VAL A 89 -6.85 -4.74 12.67
C VAL A 89 -5.47 -5.34 12.44
N ASP A 90 -4.80 -5.72 13.51
CA ASP A 90 -3.50 -6.37 13.40
C ASP A 90 -3.65 -7.86 13.09
N GLU A 91 -4.56 -8.54 13.73
CA GLU A 91 -4.79 -9.97 13.54
C GLU A 91 -6.27 -10.30 13.34
N VAL A 92 -6.53 -11.48 12.76
CA VAL A 92 -7.89 -11.92 12.42
C VAL A 92 -8.73 -12.27 13.65
N ASP A 93 -8.11 -12.49 14.78
CA ASP A 93 -8.80 -12.77 16.06
C ASP A 93 -9.50 -11.54 16.64
N GLU A 94 -9.09 -10.35 16.24
CA GLU A 94 -9.75 -9.09 16.58
C GLU A 94 -11.04 -8.85 15.78
N VAL A 95 -11.25 -9.62 14.70
CA VAL A 95 -12.42 -9.46 13.83
C VAL A 95 -13.61 -10.23 14.39
N PRO A 96 -14.80 -9.63 14.50
CA PRO A 96 -16.01 -10.37 14.88
C PRO A 96 -16.32 -11.51 13.90
N GLU A 97 -16.78 -12.65 14.42
CA GLU A 97 -17.11 -13.81 13.60
C GLU A 97 -18.12 -13.47 12.50
N GLY A 98 -17.93 -14.08 11.33
CA GLY A 98 -18.79 -13.88 10.16
C GLY A 98 -18.61 -12.54 9.44
N SER A 99 -17.71 -11.67 9.90
CA SER A 99 -17.50 -10.36 9.30
C SER A 99 -16.71 -10.43 7.98
N VAL A 100 -16.87 -9.38 7.15
CA VAL A 100 -16.08 -9.23 5.92
C VAL A 100 -14.69 -8.75 6.26
N THR A 101 -13.68 -9.46 5.75
CA THR A 101 -12.27 -9.18 6.02
C THR A 101 -11.46 -9.15 4.74
N VAL A 102 -10.69 -8.10 4.53
CA VAL A 102 -9.79 -7.95 3.39
C VAL A 102 -8.36 -8.22 3.82
N PHE A 103 -7.68 -9.10 3.09
CA PHE A 103 -6.23 -9.32 3.24
C PHE A 103 -5.44 -8.30 2.43
N SER A 104 -4.38 -7.76 3.03
CA SER A 104 -3.58 -6.69 2.43
C SER A 104 -2.83 -7.13 1.17
N ALA A 105 -2.35 -6.15 0.41
CA ALA A 105 -1.56 -6.36 -0.80
C ALA A 105 -0.28 -7.18 -0.61
N HIS A 106 0.23 -7.26 0.62
CA HIS A 106 1.45 -8.01 0.96
C HIS A 106 1.27 -9.51 0.96
N GLY A 107 0.03 -10.01 0.97
CA GLY A 107 -0.29 -11.41 1.17
C GLY A 107 -0.35 -11.81 2.65
N VAL A 108 -0.80 -13.02 2.87
CA VAL A 108 -0.94 -13.62 4.21
C VAL A 108 -0.41 -15.04 4.22
N SER A 109 0.00 -15.51 5.39
CA SER A 109 0.42 -16.91 5.54
C SER A 109 -0.79 -17.86 5.51
N PRO A 110 -0.59 -19.16 5.15
CA PRO A 110 -1.66 -20.16 5.23
C PRO A 110 -2.30 -20.27 6.62
N ALA A 111 -1.54 -20.04 7.69
CA ALA A 111 -2.06 -20.05 9.06
C ALA A 111 -3.11 -18.94 9.29
N VAL A 112 -2.91 -17.76 8.71
CA VAL A 112 -3.88 -16.66 8.78
C VAL A 112 -5.16 -17.00 8.02
N VAL A 113 -5.04 -17.65 6.86
CA VAL A 113 -6.20 -18.12 6.08
C VAL A 113 -7.01 -19.15 6.87
N SER A 114 -6.33 -20.12 7.52
CA SER A 114 -6.98 -21.12 8.37
C SER A 114 -7.70 -20.46 9.55
N ALA A 115 -7.04 -19.56 10.27
CA ALA A 115 -7.61 -18.85 11.41
C ALA A 115 -8.85 -18.03 11.00
N ALA A 116 -8.81 -17.38 9.84
CA ALA A 116 -9.98 -16.67 9.30
C ALA A 116 -11.13 -17.63 8.98
N GLY A 117 -10.83 -18.80 8.44
CA GLY A 117 -11.82 -19.85 8.17
C GLY A 117 -12.47 -20.40 9.45
N GLU A 118 -11.69 -20.65 10.50
CA GLU A 118 -12.19 -21.10 11.81
C GLU A 118 -13.17 -20.10 12.43
N ARG A 119 -13.00 -18.81 12.15
CA ARG A 119 -13.90 -17.74 12.59
C ARG A 119 -15.03 -17.44 11.61
N SER A 120 -15.17 -18.24 10.56
CA SER A 120 -16.19 -18.05 9.52
C SER A 120 -16.16 -16.66 8.87
N LEU A 121 -14.98 -16.05 8.77
CA LEU A 121 -14.84 -14.73 8.14
C LEU A 121 -15.08 -14.83 6.63
N ASN A 122 -15.78 -13.84 6.09
CA ASN A 122 -15.93 -13.68 4.64
C ASN A 122 -14.69 -12.95 4.11
N THR A 123 -13.73 -13.71 3.59
CA THR A 123 -12.41 -13.17 3.23
C THR A 123 -12.33 -12.73 1.77
N ILE A 124 -11.73 -11.57 1.54
CA ILE A 124 -11.40 -11.02 0.24
C ILE A 124 -9.87 -10.90 0.16
N ASP A 125 -9.27 -11.56 -0.81
CA ASP A 125 -7.83 -11.54 -1.01
C ASP A 125 -7.44 -10.42 -1.97
N ALA A 126 -6.81 -9.37 -1.44
CA ALA A 126 -6.27 -8.25 -2.21
C ALA A 126 -4.76 -8.36 -2.46
N THR A 127 -4.18 -9.54 -2.26
CA THR A 127 -2.74 -9.79 -2.50
C THR A 127 -2.34 -9.38 -3.92
N CYS A 128 -1.24 -8.62 -4.01
CA CYS A 128 -0.68 -8.26 -5.31
C CYS A 128 -0.23 -9.51 -6.06
N PRO A 129 -0.63 -9.69 -7.34
CA PRO A 129 -0.26 -10.86 -8.13
C PRO A 129 1.27 -11.08 -8.25
N LEU A 130 2.05 -10.02 -8.10
CA LEU A 130 3.52 -10.12 -8.14
C LEU A 130 4.12 -10.74 -6.86
N VAL A 131 3.37 -10.81 -5.77
CA VAL A 131 3.81 -11.45 -4.52
C VAL A 131 3.72 -12.97 -4.62
N ASN A 132 2.82 -13.50 -5.44
CA ASN A 132 2.54 -14.93 -5.60
C ASN A 132 3.37 -15.60 -6.70
N LYS A 133 4.44 -14.96 -7.20
CA LYS A 133 5.30 -15.50 -8.25
C LYS A 133 6.54 -16.19 -7.68
#